data_4e9c52a0300476d64b6f6cfc56d615bf
#
_entry.id   4e9c52a0300476d64b6f6cfc56d615bf
#
_cell.length_a   1.000
_cell.length_b   1.000
_cell.length_c   1.000
_cell.angle_alpha   90.00
_cell.angle_beta   90.00
_cell.angle_gamma   90.00
#
_symmetry.space_group_name_H-M   'P 1'
#
loop_
_entity.id
_entity.type
_entity.pdbx_description
1 polymer ?
#
loop_
_entity_poly.entity_id
_entity_poly.type
_entity_poly.pdbx_seq_one_letter_code
_entity_poly.pdbx_strand_id
1 'polypeptide(L)'
;MPAFFAIGVLLDKSWNRCRFSSMNGWLLTAGLLAPSIVLAETAPAPLDGAKELQKALGQDKGDLSKLATSLLGKRGGNQLFYLPTHDEPATPAKWGFKFENIDFASADGTPLHGWFMKARGKKAKGTIVFSHGNAGAVGHHLGFVMWLVEAGYNVMMYDYRGFGKSGGVVDRRGMIDDVKAAFVHAQGRADLDPNRIVSFGHSLGGAKSITALGETPVKGLRAVVVDGTFSSYQAMAKVVAGQMGADLVTDELSPVDFVSKLQPVPFLVVHGTQDEVVPVSQGRMLFQKAHEPKTLFEVKEGTHGNSLVRDNGAYRARMLSWLEASLKG
;
A
#
# COMPACT_ATOMS: atom_id res chain seq x y z
N MET A 1 -4.16 -24.90 0.76
CA MET A 1 -2.98 -24.22 0.22
C MET A 1 -3.02 -23.84 -1.28
N PRO A 2 -3.76 -24.45 -2.21
CA PRO A 2 -3.77 -23.97 -3.60
C PRO A 2 -4.41 -22.59 -3.80
N ALA A 3 -5.42 -22.21 -3.02
CA ALA A 3 -6.09 -20.93 -3.19
C ALA A 3 -5.24 -19.72 -2.71
N PHE A 4 -4.47 -19.89 -1.63
CA PHE A 4 -3.59 -18.83 -1.10
C PHE A 4 -2.32 -18.65 -1.94
N PHE A 5 -1.82 -19.74 -2.54
CA PHE A 5 -0.71 -19.66 -3.50
C PHE A 5 -1.13 -18.93 -4.78
N ALA A 6 -2.39 -19.09 -5.20
CA ALA A 6 -2.95 -18.37 -6.35
C ALA A 6 -3.08 -16.85 -6.10
N ILE A 7 -3.36 -16.42 -4.86
CA ILE A 7 -3.42 -14.99 -4.51
C ILE A 7 -2.02 -14.36 -4.59
N GLY A 8 -0.99 -14.99 -4.04
CA GLY A 8 0.39 -14.53 -4.15
C GLY A 8 0.91 -14.54 -5.60
N VAL A 9 0.54 -15.55 -6.39
CA VAL A 9 0.93 -15.68 -7.80
C VAL A 9 0.20 -14.69 -8.70
N LEU A 10 -1.06 -14.35 -8.41
CA LEU A 10 -1.80 -13.33 -9.18
C LEU A 10 -1.24 -11.92 -8.92
N LEU A 11 -0.88 -11.62 -7.69
CA LEU A 11 -0.25 -10.34 -7.34
C LEU A 11 1.18 -10.25 -7.89
N ASP A 12 1.94 -11.36 -7.89
CA ASP A 12 3.28 -11.43 -8.48
C ASP A 12 3.26 -11.23 -10.01
N LYS A 13 2.27 -11.80 -10.71
CA LYS A 13 2.12 -11.62 -12.16
C LYS A 13 1.72 -10.19 -12.56
N SER A 14 0.90 -9.50 -11.77
CA SER A 14 0.55 -8.10 -12.02
C SER A 14 1.74 -7.18 -11.73
N TRP A 15 2.52 -7.47 -10.69
CA TRP A 15 3.71 -6.73 -10.32
C TRP A 15 4.85 -6.84 -11.35
N ASN A 16 5.07 -8.01 -11.94
CA ASN A 16 6.09 -8.23 -12.97
C ASN A 16 5.73 -7.59 -14.33
N ARG A 17 4.48 -7.28 -14.62
CA ARG A 17 4.09 -6.55 -15.84
C ARG A 17 4.38 -5.05 -15.79
N CYS A 18 4.60 -4.47 -14.63
CA CYS A 18 5.03 -3.08 -14.48
C CYS A 18 6.53 -2.85 -14.76
N ARG A 19 7.26 -3.85 -15.25
CA ARG A 19 8.63 -3.67 -15.75
C ARG A 19 8.59 -3.03 -17.14
N PHE A 20 8.88 -1.76 -17.18
CA PHE A 20 9.46 -0.94 -18.24
C PHE A 20 9.53 -1.56 -19.64
N SER A 21 8.65 -1.15 -20.52
CA SER A 21 8.92 -1.10 -21.97
C SER A 21 9.54 0.25 -22.25
N SER A 22 10.84 0.30 -22.29
CA SER A 22 11.68 1.08 -23.23
C SER A 22 13.09 1.23 -22.67
N MET A 23 14.02 0.51 -23.24
CA MET A 23 15.25 1.08 -23.83
C MET A 23 16.00 0.00 -24.59
N ASN A 24 16.26 0.33 -25.85
CA ASN A 24 16.91 -0.47 -26.84
C ASN A 24 18.34 -0.89 -26.46
N GLY A 25 18.63 -2.15 -26.78
CA GLY A 25 19.82 -2.66 -27.46
C GLY A 25 21.18 -2.39 -26.86
N TRP A 26 21.86 -3.48 -26.55
CA TRP A 26 23.14 -3.90 -27.13
C TRP A 26 23.46 -5.31 -26.64
N LEU A 27 23.67 -6.18 -27.60
CA LEU A 27 24.26 -7.52 -27.46
C LEU A 27 25.70 -7.42 -26.92
N LEU A 28 26.10 -8.39 -26.08
CA LEU A 28 27.34 -9.14 -26.28
C LEU A 28 27.39 -10.37 -25.35
N THR A 29 27.70 -11.48 -25.97
CA THR A 29 27.94 -12.84 -25.50
C THR A 29 29.18 -12.94 -24.61
N ALA A 30 29.08 -13.73 -23.54
CA ALA A 30 30.19 -14.58 -23.08
C ALA A 30 29.67 -15.66 -22.13
N GLY A 31 29.73 -16.89 -22.54
CA GLY A 31 29.50 -18.07 -21.69
C GLY A 31 30.67 -18.31 -20.77
N LEU A 32 30.39 -18.88 -19.62
CA LEU A 32 31.31 -19.74 -18.88
C LEU A 32 30.55 -20.66 -17.92
N LEU A 33 30.84 -21.93 -18.03
CA LEU A 33 30.40 -23.07 -17.24
C LEU A 33 30.90 -22.97 -15.79
N ALA A 34 30.06 -23.34 -14.84
CA ALA A 34 30.48 -23.76 -13.52
C ALA A 34 29.48 -24.78 -12.93
N PRO A 35 29.96 -25.73 -12.11
CA PRO A 35 29.34 -27.04 -11.95
C PRO A 35 28.24 -27.07 -10.91
N SER A 36 27.25 -27.93 -11.18
CA SER A 36 26.15 -28.29 -10.30
C SER A 36 26.65 -29.02 -9.06
N ILE A 37 26.47 -28.43 -7.88
CA ILE A 37 26.51 -29.16 -6.62
C ILE A 37 25.07 -29.49 -6.25
N VAL A 38 24.72 -30.76 -6.40
CA VAL A 38 23.47 -31.34 -5.91
C VAL A 38 23.66 -31.58 -4.41
N LEU A 39 23.04 -30.76 -3.58
CA LEU A 39 22.76 -31.12 -2.20
C LEU A 39 21.30 -31.58 -2.16
N ALA A 40 21.15 -32.89 -2.06
CA ALA A 40 19.87 -33.51 -1.77
C ALA A 40 19.54 -33.28 -0.29
N GLU A 41 18.77 -32.24 0.01
CA GLU A 41 18.06 -32.14 1.28
C GLU A 41 16.70 -32.79 1.12
N THR A 42 16.46 -33.83 1.87
CA THR A 42 15.21 -34.55 1.98
C THR A 42 14.15 -33.63 2.55
N ALA A 43 13.22 -33.20 1.69
CA ALA A 43 12.04 -32.51 2.13
C ALA A 43 11.22 -33.42 3.07
N PRO A 44 10.71 -32.89 4.20
CA PRO A 44 9.83 -33.67 5.07
C PRO A 44 8.57 -34.07 4.28
N ALA A 45 8.12 -35.32 4.50
CA ALA A 45 6.91 -35.85 3.88
C ALA A 45 5.71 -34.90 4.06
N PRO A 46 4.87 -34.70 3.04
CA PRO A 46 3.69 -33.86 3.17
C PRO A 46 2.77 -34.45 4.23
N LEU A 47 2.46 -33.64 5.24
CA LEU A 47 1.52 -33.97 6.31
C LEU A 47 0.20 -34.47 5.72
N ASP A 48 -0.37 -35.54 6.27
CA ASP A 48 -1.65 -36.14 5.89
C ASP A 48 -2.83 -35.16 5.86
N GLY A 49 -2.70 -34.01 6.52
CA GLY A 49 -3.64 -32.89 6.48
C GLY A 49 -3.91 -32.30 5.09
N ALA A 50 -3.01 -32.45 4.11
CA ALA A 50 -3.26 -31.97 2.75
C ALA A 50 -4.27 -32.85 2.00
N LYS A 51 -4.27 -34.15 2.26
CA LYS A 51 -5.24 -35.11 1.68
C LYS A 51 -6.62 -34.97 2.33
N GLU A 52 -6.67 -34.76 3.62
CA GLU A 52 -7.90 -34.47 4.37
C GLU A 52 -8.53 -33.15 3.91
N LEU A 53 -7.71 -32.10 3.72
CA LEU A 53 -8.16 -30.82 3.19
C LEU A 53 -8.68 -30.96 1.74
N GLN A 54 -8.03 -31.76 0.90
CA GLN A 54 -8.44 -31.99 -0.48
C GLN A 54 -9.73 -32.79 -0.57
N LYS A 55 -9.96 -33.70 0.38
CA LYS A 55 -11.21 -34.49 0.53
C LYS A 55 -12.35 -33.62 1.05
N ALA A 56 -12.08 -32.72 1.98
CA ALA A 56 -13.04 -31.72 2.47
C ALA A 56 -13.40 -30.68 1.39
N LEU A 57 -12.48 -30.33 0.50
CA LEU A 57 -12.71 -29.41 -0.64
C LEU A 57 -13.72 -29.96 -1.67
N GLY A 58 -13.99 -31.26 -1.65
CA GLY A 58 -15.01 -31.91 -2.51
C GLY A 58 -16.43 -31.93 -1.94
N GLN A 59 -16.62 -31.59 -0.67
CA GLN A 59 -17.91 -31.67 0.00
C GLN A 59 -18.20 -30.32 0.73
N ASP A 60 -19.12 -29.60 0.16
CA ASP A 60 -19.78 -28.39 0.69
C ASP A 60 -18.91 -27.20 1.12
N LYS A 61 -19.00 -26.11 0.35
CA LYS A 61 -18.26 -24.83 0.59
C LYS A 61 -18.56 -24.19 1.95
N GLY A 62 -19.68 -24.51 2.59
CA GLY A 62 -20.06 -24.02 3.91
C GLY A 62 -19.21 -24.60 5.05
N ASP A 63 -18.75 -25.83 4.93
CA ASP A 63 -17.95 -26.47 5.97
C ASP A 63 -16.49 -26.01 5.97
N LEU A 64 -15.96 -25.61 4.82
CA LEU A 64 -14.60 -25.04 4.72
C LEU A 64 -14.47 -23.68 5.38
N SER A 65 -15.48 -22.83 5.25
CA SER A 65 -15.52 -21.54 5.94
C SER A 65 -15.54 -21.74 7.46
N LYS A 66 -16.33 -22.68 7.95
CA LYS A 66 -16.38 -23.03 9.38
C LYS A 66 -15.07 -23.62 9.87
N LEU A 67 -14.45 -24.53 9.11
CA LEU A 67 -13.16 -25.13 9.45
C LEU A 67 -12.06 -24.08 9.46
N ALA A 68 -11.98 -23.22 8.44
CA ALA A 68 -11.02 -22.13 8.38
C ALA A 68 -11.22 -21.13 9.53
N THR A 69 -12.45 -20.77 9.88
CA THR A 69 -12.80 -19.93 11.02
C THR A 69 -12.43 -20.61 12.34
N SER A 70 -12.61 -21.93 12.43
CA SER A 70 -12.24 -22.73 13.62
C SER A 70 -10.72 -22.78 13.81
N LEU A 71 -9.95 -22.94 12.73
CA LEU A 71 -8.49 -23.05 12.75
C LEU A 71 -7.80 -21.70 12.94
N LEU A 72 -8.32 -20.65 12.31
CA LEU A 72 -7.71 -19.32 12.29
C LEU A 72 -8.32 -18.35 13.31
N GLY A 73 -9.45 -18.72 13.91
CA GLY A 73 -10.25 -17.84 14.75
C GLY A 73 -10.91 -16.71 13.93
N LYS A 74 -11.81 -15.95 14.56
CA LYS A 74 -12.54 -14.85 13.91
C LYS A 74 -11.65 -13.74 13.32
N ARG A 75 -10.39 -13.65 13.74
CA ARG A 75 -9.43 -12.63 13.29
C ARG A 75 -8.25 -13.19 12.50
N GLY A 76 -8.11 -14.50 12.40
CA GLY A 76 -6.98 -15.13 11.71
C GLY A 76 -6.91 -14.80 10.22
N GLY A 77 -8.05 -14.65 9.56
CA GLY A 77 -8.14 -14.18 8.18
C GLY A 77 -7.59 -12.76 7.98
N ASN A 78 -7.64 -11.91 9.01
CA ASN A 78 -7.11 -10.55 8.93
C ASN A 78 -5.59 -10.53 8.73
N GLN A 79 -4.86 -11.49 9.30
CA GLN A 79 -3.40 -11.60 9.12
C GLN A 79 -3.03 -12.07 7.72
N LEU A 80 -3.85 -12.98 7.15
CA LEU A 80 -3.66 -13.48 5.78
C LEU A 80 -3.90 -12.43 4.70
N PHE A 81 -4.48 -11.29 5.07
CA PHE A 81 -4.72 -10.18 4.17
C PHE A 81 -3.43 -9.45 3.77
N TYR A 82 -2.37 -9.53 4.57
CA TYR A 82 -1.14 -8.74 4.41
C TYR A 82 -0.01 -9.58 3.79
N LEU A 83 0.79 -8.95 2.93
CA LEU A 83 1.87 -9.59 2.17
C LEU A 83 3.21 -8.87 2.38
N PRO A 84 3.71 -8.82 3.63
CA PRO A 84 4.98 -8.15 3.91
C PRO A 84 6.17 -8.91 3.31
N THR A 85 7.20 -8.16 2.92
CA THR A 85 8.55 -8.71 2.68
C THR A 85 9.57 -7.93 3.51
N HIS A 86 10.73 -8.51 3.76
CA HIS A 86 11.83 -7.87 4.49
C HIS A 86 13.01 -7.51 3.57
N ASP A 87 12.86 -7.70 2.26
CA ASP A 87 13.85 -7.33 1.27
C ASP A 87 13.81 -5.82 0.96
N GLU A 88 14.95 -5.28 0.57
CA GLU A 88 15.12 -3.91 0.12
C GLU A 88 15.62 -3.92 -1.32
N PRO A 89 14.72 -4.07 -2.31
CA PRO A 89 15.11 -4.25 -3.72
C PRO A 89 15.77 -3.00 -4.30
N ALA A 90 15.48 -1.85 -3.71
CA ALA A 90 16.03 -0.57 -4.12
C ALA A 90 15.88 0.48 -3.04
N THR A 91 16.84 1.41 -3.00
CA THR A 91 16.76 2.65 -2.24
C THR A 91 16.63 3.85 -3.19
N PRO A 92 16.24 5.03 -2.72
CA PRO A 92 16.18 6.24 -3.56
C PRO A 92 17.51 6.56 -4.27
N ALA A 93 18.65 6.18 -3.70
CA ALA A 93 19.97 6.39 -4.28
C ALA A 93 20.15 5.72 -5.66
N LYS A 94 19.47 4.60 -5.90
CA LYS A 94 19.50 3.90 -7.21
C LYS A 94 19.08 4.82 -8.37
N TRP A 95 18.24 5.81 -8.10
CA TRP A 95 17.76 6.81 -9.06
C TRP A 95 18.35 8.21 -8.85
N GLY A 96 19.46 8.30 -8.09
CA GLY A 96 20.17 9.57 -7.86
C GLY A 96 19.49 10.51 -6.87
N PHE A 97 18.58 10.02 -6.04
CA PHE A 97 17.97 10.80 -4.98
C PHE A 97 18.75 10.67 -3.68
N LYS A 98 19.06 11.80 -3.04
CA LYS A 98 19.56 11.81 -1.67
C LYS A 98 18.40 11.51 -0.73
N PHE A 99 18.65 10.70 0.27
CA PHE A 99 17.67 10.36 1.30
C PHE A 99 18.35 10.20 2.67
N GLU A 100 17.55 10.26 3.69
CA GLU A 100 17.89 10.01 5.08
C GLU A 100 17.11 8.78 5.54
N ASN A 101 17.78 7.84 6.23
CA ASN A 101 17.04 6.82 6.99
C ASN A 101 16.41 7.50 8.19
N ILE A 102 15.15 7.19 8.44
CA ILE A 102 14.41 7.66 9.61
C ILE A 102 13.94 6.46 10.42
N ASP A 103 14.14 6.56 11.74
CA ASP A 103 13.66 5.58 12.69
C ASP A 103 12.79 6.30 13.72
N PHE A 104 11.61 5.74 13.99
CA PHE A 104 10.66 6.28 14.97
C PHE A 104 9.85 5.13 15.58
N ALA A 105 9.08 5.40 16.60
CA ALA A 105 8.29 4.37 17.26
C ALA A 105 6.79 4.61 17.07
N SER A 106 6.05 3.52 16.90
CA SER A 106 4.60 3.51 17.03
C SER A 106 4.18 3.76 18.49
N ALA A 107 2.90 4.01 18.74
CA ALA A 107 2.40 4.34 20.08
C ALA A 107 2.65 3.23 21.13
N ASP A 108 2.74 1.98 20.70
CA ASP A 108 3.05 0.82 21.55
C ASP A 108 4.56 0.51 21.67
N GLY A 109 5.42 1.39 21.14
CA GLY A 109 6.86 1.22 21.13
C GLY A 109 7.41 0.37 19.97
N THR A 110 6.57 -0.13 19.05
CA THR A 110 7.04 -0.86 17.87
C THR A 110 7.97 0.02 17.05
N PRO A 111 9.23 -0.39 16.77
CA PRO A 111 10.16 0.39 15.98
C PRO A 111 9.74 0.39 14.50
N LEU A 112 9.72 1.55 13.89
CA LEU A 112 9.37 1.76 12.48
C LEU A 112 10.55 2.39 11.76
N HIS A 113 10.80 1.93 10.54
CA HIS A 113 11.86 2.40 9.66
C HIS A 113 11.28 3.03 8.40
N GLY A 114 11.99 4.00 7.84
CA GLY A 114 11.58 4.61 6.58
C GLY A 114 12.68 5.49 5.99
N TRP A 115 12.27 6.24 4.99
CA TRP A 115 13.15 7.17 4.29
C TRP A 115 12.53 8.55 4.19
N PHE A 116 13.38 9.55 4.33
CA PHE A 116 13.01 10.94 4.08
C PHE A 116 13.84 11.50 2.93
N MET A 117 13.16 12.04 1.93
CA MET A 117 13.76 12.70 0.77
C MET A 117 13.38 14.17 0.78
N LYS A 118 14.40 15.05 0.75
CA LYS A 118 14.17 16.50 0.62
C LYS A 118 13.76 16.87 -0.79
N ALA A 119 12.84 17.81 -0.89
CA ALA A 119 12.39 18.40 -2.15
C ALA A 119 13.58 18.90 -2.98
N ARG A 120 13.49 18.75 -4.30
CA ARG A 120 14.39 19.47 -5.19
C ARG A 120 13.99 20.95 -5.23
N GLY A 121 14.97 21.84 -5.04
CA GLY A 121 14.78 23.28 -5.01
C GLY A 121 15.13 23.91 -3.68
N LYS A 122 14.98 25.26 -3.59
CA LYS A 122 15.40 26.03 -2.41
C LYS A 122 14.40 25.94 -1.24
N LYS A 123 13.12 25.76 -1.53
CA LYS A 123 12.05 25.68 -0.52
C LYS A 123 11.04 24.63 -0.94
N ALA A 124 10.74 23.71 0.00
CA ALA A 124 9.71 22.72 -0.22
C ALA A 124 8.32 23.34 -0.29
N LYS A 125 7.48 22.83 -1.20
CA LYS A 125 6.07 23.22 -1.30
C LYS A 125 5.24 22.68 -0.15
N GLY A 126 5.66 21.56 0.44
CA GLY A 126 5.04 20.86 1.56
C GLY A 126 5.72 19.51 1.76
N THR A 127 5.21 18.70 2.68
CA THR A 127 5.71 17.37 2.97
C THR A 127 4.63 16.32 2.71
N ILE A 128 4.95 15.35 1.87
CA ILE A 128 4.11 14.18 1.60
C ILE A 128 4.51 13.08 2.58
N VAL A 129 3.56 12.62 3.40
CA VAL A 129 3.69 11.37 4.15
C VAL A 129 3.04 10.28 3.32
N PHE A 130 3.86 9.36 2.82
CA PHE A 130 3.43 8.30 1.92
C PHE A 130 3.26 6.98 2.65
N SER A 131 2.08 6.40 2.53
CA SER A 131 1.69 5.09 3.06
C SER A 131 1.59 4.10 1.90
N HIS A 132 2.45 3.07 1.90
CA HIS A 132 2.60 2.15 0.76
C HIS A 132 1.50 1.07 0.68
N GLY A 133 1.47 0.35 -0.44
CA GLY A 133 0.51 -0.74 -0.70
C GLY A 133 0.79 -2.02 0.10
N ASN A 134 -0.01 -3.06 -0.15
CA ASN A 134 -0.02 -4.28 0.66
C ASN A 134 1.17 -5.22 0.44
N ALA A 135 1.77 -5.23 -0.74
CA ALA A 135 2.84 -6.19 -1.07
C ALA A 135 4.22 -5.54 -0.98
N GLY A 136 5.20 -6.31 -0.52
CA GLY A 136 6.59 -5.86 -0.48
C GLY A 136 6.93 -5.02 0.74
N ALA A 137 7.87 -4.10 0.56
CA ALA A 137 8.33 -3.11 1.53
C ALA A 137 8.47 -1.75 0.84
N VAL A 138 8.82 -0.72 1.58
CA VAL A 138 8.93 0.66 1.09
C VAL A 138 9.75 0.78 -0.21
N GLY A 139 10.79 -0.03 -0.38
CA GLY A 139 11.65 -0.04 -1.57
C GLY A 139 10.95 -0.45 -2.87
N HIS A 140 9.84 -1.19 -2.80
CA HIS A 140 9.03 -1.57 -3.95
C HIS A 140 8.13 -0.43 -4.44
N HIS A 141 7.91 0.59 -3.62
CA HIS A 141 6.93 1.66 -3.86
C HIS A 141 7.54 3.01 -4.26
N LEU A 142 8.85 3.09 -4.47
CA LEU A 142 9.56 4.34 -4.84
C LEU A 142 8.96 5.03 -6.08
N GLY A 143 8.54 4.25 -7.08
CA GLY A 143 7.94 4.78 -8.31
C GLY A 143 6.68 5.63 -8.11
N PHE A 144 5.97 5.44 -7.00
CA PHE A 144 4.78 6.23 -6.67
C PHE A 144 5.11 7.64 -6.21
N VAL A 145 6.31 7.91 -5.69
CA VAL A 145 6.59 9.17 -4.97
C VAL A 145 7.80 9.94 -5.47
N MET A 146 8.78 9.33 -6.15
CA MET A 146 10.00 10.04 -6.53
C MET A 146 9.74 11.27 -7.41
N TRP A 147 8.74 11.24 -8.27
CA TRP A 147 8.32 12.37 -9.08
C TRP A 147 7.80 13.56 -8.25
N LEU A 148 7.30 13.33 -7.03
CA LEU A 148 6.89 14.39 -6.10
C LEU A 148 8.10 15.13 -5.53
N VAL A 149 9.22 14.42 -5.30
CA VAL A 149 10.49 15.06 -4.91
C VAL A 149 10.98 16.00 -6.01
N GLU A 150 10.91 15.55 -7.28
CA GLU A 150 11.20 16.38 -8.46
C GLU A 150 10.27 17.60 -8.56
N ALA A 151 8.99 17.40 -8.22
CA ALA A 151 7.98 18.46 -8.25
C ALA A 151 8.11 19.46 -7.07
N GLY A 152 9.08 19.27 -6.17
CA GLY A 152 9.39 20.21 -5.09
C GLY A 152 8.70 19.92 -3.75
N TYR A 153 8.32 18.67 -3.50
CA TYR A 153 7.78 18.22 -2.20
C TYR A 153 8.84 17.42 -1.45
N ASN A 154 8.92 17.61 -0.14
CA ASN A 154 9.55 16.61 0.71
C ASN A 154 8.69 15.34 0.69
N VAL A 155 9.32 14.18 0.73
CA VAL A 155 8.63 12.89 0.82
C VAL A 155 9.19 12.10 1.98
N MET A 156 8.31 11.72 2.89
CA MET A 156 8.55 10.75 3.94
C MET A 156 7.77 9.48 3.60
N MET A 157 8.44 8.36 3.55
CA MET A 157 7.86 7.04 3.33
C MET A 157 8.42 6.06 4.36
N TYR A 158 7.64 5.07 4.76
CA TYR A 158 8.00 4.19 5.86
C TYR A 158 7.37 2.80 5.67
N ASP A 159 7.97 1.80 6.31
CA ASP A 159 7.43 0.47 6.44
C ASP A 159 6.51 0.40 7.68
N TYR A 160 5.34 -0.21 7.53
CA TYR A 160 4.51 -0.57 8.69
C TYR A 160 5.18 -1.66 9.50
N ARG A 161 4.69 -1.89 10.72
CA ARG A 161 5.07 -3.07 11.53
C ARG A 161 5.02 -4.35 10.72
N GLY A 162 6.05 -5.17 10.85
CA GLY A 162 6.19 -6.43 10.13
C GLY A 162 6.52 -6.31 8.64
N PHE A 163 6.72 -5.09 8.10
CA PHE A 163 7.20 -4.84 6.74
C PHE A 163 8.63 -4.33 6.75
N GLY A 164 9.39 -4.63 5.70
CA GLY A 164 10.72 -4.11 5.46
C GLY A 164 11.66 -4.25 6.65
N LYS A 165 12.18 -3.11 7.12
CA LYS A 165 13.06 -3.01 8.29
C LYS A 165 12.32 -2.66 9.59
N SER A 166 11.01 -2.42 9.54
CA SER A 166 10.22 -2.16 10.73
C SER A 166 10.06 -3.43 11.57
N GLY A 167 10.00 -3.25 12.88
CA GLY A 167 9.79 -4.35 13.84
C GLY A 167 8.32 -4.76 13.96
N GLY A 168 8.04 -5.61 14.94
CA GLY A 168 6.69 -6.05 15.26
C GLY A 168 6.13 -7.08 14.28
N VAL A 169 4.80 -7.27 14.34
CA VAL A 169 4.05 -8.22 13.52
C VAL A 169 2.87 -7.48 12.89
N VAL A 170 2.55 -7.82 11.64
CA VAL A 170 1.41 -7.22 10.93
C VAL A 170 0.12 -7.41 11.71
N ASP A 171 -0.57 -6.32 11.92
CA ASP A 171 -1.87 -6.30 12.58
C ASP A 171 -2.63 -5.05 12.16
N ARG A 172 -3.95 -5.19 11.94
CA ARG A 172 -4.76 -4.13 11.35
C ARG A 172 -4.76 -2.87 12.19
N ARG A 173 -4.95 -2.99 13.50
CA ARG A 173 -4.99 -1.86 14.44
C ARG A 173 -3.61 -1.21 14.54
N GLY A 174 -2.58 -2.02 14.76
CA GLY A 174 -1.22 -1.54 14.88
C GLY A 174 -0.73 -0.78 13.65
N MET A 175 -1.03 -1.26 12.43
CA MET A 175 -0.66 -0.53 11.20
C MET A 175 -1.37 0.84 11.08
N ILE A 176 -2.58 1.01 11.63
CA ILE A 176 -3.25 2.31 11.70
C ILE A 176 -2.52 3.23 12.69
N ASP A 177 -2.07 2.68 13.81
CA ASP A 177 -1.30 3.44 14.81
C ASP A 177 0.11 3.78 14.27
N ASP A 178 0.70 2.93 13.41
CA ASP A 178 1.94 3.23 12.68
C ASP A 178 1.78 4.44 11.74
N VAL A 179 0.63 4.54 11.04
CA VAL A 179 0.32 5.73 10.23
C VAL A 179 0.27 6.98 11.11
N LYS A 180 -0.43 6.94 12.25
CA LYS A 180 -0.49 8.08 13.19
C LYS A 180 0.90 8.47 13.68
N ALA A 181 1.74 7.48 14.02
CA ALA A 181 3.12 7.72 14.44
C ALA A 181 3.97 8.39 13.35
N ALA A 182 3.77 8.02 12.08
CA ALA A 182 4.45 8.66 10.95
C ALA A 182 4.09 10.15 10.84
N PHE A 183 2.82 10.52 11.06
CA PHE A 183 2.41 11.93 11.08
C PHE A 183 2.98 12.68 12.28
N VAL A 184 3.01 12.06 13.46
CA VAL A 184 3.64 12.65 14.67
C VAL A 184 5.11 12.87 14.42
N HIS A 185 5.83 11.89 13.83
CA HIS A 185 7.24 12.04 13.48
C HIS A 185 7.46 13.18 12.49
N ALA A 186 6.67 13.26 11.42
CA ALA A 186 6.77 14.34 10.44
C ALA A 186 6.54 15.72 11.08
N GLN A 187 5.56 15.85 11.97
CA GLN A 187 5.26 17.10 12.68
C GLN A 187 6.37 17.53 13.67
N GLY A 188 7.07 16.54 14.26
CA GLY A 188 8.17 16.78 15.20
C GLY A 188 9.50 17.18 14.55
N ARG A 189 9.63 17.08 13.23
CA ARG A 189 10.85 17.43 12.52
C ARG A 189 11.02 18.94 12.40
N ALA A 190 12.12 19.47 12.93
CA ALA A 190 12.41 20.91 12.92
C ALA A 190 12.70 21.48 11.52
N ASP A 191 13.05 20.63 10.55
CA ASP A 191 13.34 21.02 9.16
C ASP A 191 12.11 20.99 8.25
N LEU A 192 10.91 20.73 8.78
CA LEU A 192 9.65 20.70 8.04
C LEU A 192 8.69 21.80 8.51
N ASP A 193 7.81 22.22 7.61
CA ASP A 193 6.66 23.06 7.98
C ASP A 193 5.51 22.16 8.45
N PRO A 194 5.20 22.13 9.75
CA PRO A 194 4.18 21.25 10.30
C PRO A 194 2.75 21.62 9.84
N ASN A 195 2.56 22.80 9.23
CA ASN A 195 1.28 23.26 8.71
C ASN A 195 1.08 22.96 7.21
N ARG A 196 2.01 22.25 6.59
CA ARG A 196 1.99 21.94 5.15
C ARG A 196 2.22 20.45 4.89
N ILE A 197 1.48 19.60 5.60
CA ILE A 197 1.57 18.15 5.50
C ILE A 197 0.44 17.63 4.60
N VAL A 198 0.76 16.66 3.75
CA VAL A 198 -0.16 15.95 2.87
C VAL A 198 -0.04 14.46 3.12
N SER A 199 -1.17 13.77 3.24
CA SER A 199 -1.23 12.33 3.22
C SER A 199 -1.36 11.83 1.77
N PHE A 200 -0.52 10.88 1.38
CA PHE A 200 -0.69 10.15 0.13
C PHE A 200 -0.62 8.65 0.40
N GLY A 201 -1.68 7.92 0.09
CA GLY A 201 -1.74 6.48 0.31
C GLY A 201 -2.08 5.73 -0.97
N HIS A 202 -1.31 4.66 -1.27
CA HIS A 202 -1.63 3.75 -2.37
C HIS A 202 -2.26 2.46 -1.84
N SER A 203 -3.38 2.03 -2.45
CA SER A 203 -4.01 0.74 -2.14
C SER A 203 -4.30 0.59 -0.63
N LEU A 204 -3.68 -0.40 0.04
CA LEU A 204 -3.74 -0.59 1.49
C LEU A 204 -3.35 0.69 2.25
N GLY A 205 -2.33 1.39 1.78
CA GLY A 205 -1.86 2.62 2.43
C GLY A 205 -2.90 3.72 2.44
N GLY A 206 -3.69 3.84 1.39
CA GLY A 206 -4.84 4.75 1.37
C GLY A 206 -5.91 4.35 2.39
N ALA A 207 -6.22 3.06 2.50
CA ALA A 207 -7.18 2.55 3.48
C ALA A 207 -6.72 2.83 4.92
N LYS A 208 -5.44 2.56 5.23
CA LYS A 208 -4.87 2.83 6.55
C LYS A 208 -4.86 4.33 6.88
N SER A 209 -4.49 5.16 5.89
CA SER A 209 -4.46 6.63 6.07
C SER A 209 -5.85 7.21 6.31
N ILE A 210 -6.87 6.80 5.55
CA ILE A 210 -8.26 7.25 5.79
C ILE A 210 -8.69 6.93 7.21
N THR A 211 -8.47 5.68 7.66
CA THR A 211 -8.88 5.25 8.99
C THR A 211 -8.12 6.00 10.08
N ALA A 212 -6.79 6.10 9.98
CA ALA A 212 -5.95 6.78 10.97
C ALA A 212 -6.31 8.26 11.12
N LEU A 213 -6.46 8.96 9.99
CA LEU A 213 -6.75 10.39 9.95
C LEU A 213 -8.21 10.72 10.29
N GLY A 214 -9.13 9.79 9.98
CA GLY A 214 -10.53 9.91 10.40
C GLY A 214 -10.75 9.61 11.89
N GLU A 215 -9.89 8.80 12.52
CA GLU A 215 -9.89 8.60 13.97
C GLU A 215 -9.23 9.74 14.73
N THR A 216 -8.11 10.25 14.21
CA THR A 216 -7.28 11.24 14.89
C THR A 216 -6.90 12.34 13.91
N PRO A 217 -7.58 13.49 13.97
CA PRO A 217 -7.23 14.63 13.13
C PRO A 217 -5.78 15.09 13.37
N VAL A 218 -5.07 15.37 12.28
CA VAL A 218 -3.69 15.82 12.30
C VAL A 218 -3.64 17.32 12.05
N LYS A 219 -3.12 18.10 13.01
CA LYS A 219 -2.95 19.53 12.83
C LYS A 219 -2.00 19.81 11.66
N GLY A 220 -2.35 20.77 10.80
CA GLY A 220 -1.53 21.11 9.64
C GLY A 220 -1.63 20.15 8.46
N LEU A 221 -2.49 19.13 8.55
CA LEU A 221 -2.86 18.31 7.40
C LEU A 221 -3.67 19.16 6.42
N ARG A 222 -3.17 19.24 5.17
CA ARG A 222 -3.74 20.12 4.14
C ARG A 222 -4.47 19.38 3.03
N ALA A 223 -4.18 18.08 2.88
CA ALA A 223 -4.81 17.26 1.87
C ALA A 223 -4.65 15.76 2.20
N VAL A 224 -5.60 14.97 1.76
CA VAL A 224 -5.52 13.51 1.75
C VAL A 224 -5.73 13.03 0.32
N VAL A 225 -4.76 12.29 -0.21
CA VAL A 225 -4.80 11.68 -1.54
C VAL A 225 -4.77 10.17 -1.38
N VAL A 226 -5.63 9.48 -2.11
CA VAL A 226 -5.59 8.02 -2.21
C VAL A 226 -5.60 7.58 -3.66
N ASP A 227 -4.81 6.55 -3.98
CA ASP A 227 -4.71 5.96 -5.31
C ASP A 227 -5.00 4.46 -5.25
N GLY A 228 -5.97 3.98 -6.04
CA GLY A 228 -6.33 2.56 -6.12
C GLY A 228 -6.75 1.95 -4.78
N THR A 229 -7.45 2.70 -3.93
CA THR A 229 -7.77 2.31 -2.55
C THR A 229 -9.15 1.66 -2.45
N PHE A 230 -9.23 0.57 -1.67
CA PHE A 230 -10.49 -0.11 -1.38
C PHE A 230 -11.29 0.58 -0.26
N SER A 231 -12.61 0.33 -0.27
CA SER A 231 -13.55 0.94 0.70
C SER A 231 -13.73 0.10 1.96
N SER A 232 -13.65 -1.24 1.84
CA SER A 232 -13.94 -2.19 2.93
C SER A 232 -13.07 -3.43 2.80
N TYR A 233 -12.63 -3.98 3.93
CA TYR A 233 -11.83 -5.20 3.97
C TYR A 233 -12.61 -6.41 3.48
N GLN A 234 -13.88 -6.54 3.89
CA GLN A 234 -14.74 -7.64 3.43
C GLN A 234 -15.03 -7.53 1.94
N ALA A 235 -15.31 -6.32 1.44
CA ALA A 235 -15.52 -6.10 0.00
C ALA A 235 -14.27 -6.47 -0.80
N MET A 236 -13.08 -6.12 -0.32
CA MET A 236 -11.82 -6.51 -0.97
C MET A 236 -11.56 -8.02 -0.89
N ALA A 237 -11.78 -8.65 0.26
CA ALA A 237 -11.64 -10.08 0.43
C ALA A 237 -12.63 -10.86 -0.46
N LYS A 238 -13.84 -10.32 -0.67
CA LYS A 238 -14.82 -10.86 -1.61
C LYS A 238 -14.35 -10.80 -3.06
N VAL A 239 -13.69 -9.73 -3.47
CA VAL A 239 -13.08 -9.61 -4.81
C VAL A 239 -12.03 -10.68 -5.03
N VAL A 240 -11.19 -10.93 -4.02
CA VAL A 240 -10.05 -11.87 -4.12
C VAL A 240 -10.48 -13.33 -4.02
N ALA A 241 -11.38 -13.69 -3.11
CA ALA A 241 -11.70 -15.07 -2.77
C ALA A 241 -13.22 -15.35 -2.68
N GLY A 242 -14.04 -14.49 -3.27
CA GLY A 242 -15.50 -14.64 -3.24
C GLY A 242 -16.09 -14.52 -1.84
N GLN A 243 -17.27 -15.11 -1.63
CA GLN A 243 -17.96 -15.01 -0.33
C GLN A 243 -17.13 -15.64 0.80
N MET A 244 -16.42 -16.73 0.55
CA MET A 244 -15.53 -17.35 1.53
C MET A 244 -14.46 -16.39 2.05
N GLY A 245 -13.85 -15.56 1.17
CA GLY A 245 -12.90 -14.54 1.57
C GLY A 245 -13.54 -13.49 2.49
N ALA A 246 -14.75 -13.03 2.14
CA ALA A 246 -15.47 -12.06 2.97
C ALA A 246 -15.81 -12.61 4.37
N ASP A 247 -16.15 -13.90 4.48
CA ASP A 247 -16.51 -14.55 5.74
C ASP A 247 -15.31 -14.74 6.69
N LEU A 248 -14.10 -14.79 6.13
CA LEU A 248 -12.85 -14.96 6.90
C LEU A 248 -12.23 -13.65 7.41
N VAL A 249 -12.70 -12.50 6.91
CA VAL A 249 -12.15 -11.18 7.22
C VAL A 249 -13.20 -10.35 7.93
N THR A 250 -12.84 -9.71 9.03
CA THR A 250 -13.74 -8.72 9.68
C THR A 250 -13.72 -7.41 8.91
N ASP A 251 -14.79 -6.63 8.99
CA ASP A 251 -14.88 -5.31 8.35
C ASP A 251 -14.51 -4.15 9.29
N GLU A 252 -14.10 -4.48 10.51
CA GLU A 252 -13.66 -3.48 11.49
C GLU A 252 -12.55 -2.60 10.92
N LEU A 253 -12.61 -1.30 11.20
CA LEU A 253 -11.64 -0.32 10.76
C LEU A 253 -11.57 -0.16 9.23
N SER A 254 -12.65 -0.44 8.54
CA SER A 254 -12.75 -0.21 7.10
C SER A 254 -12.80 1.28 6.78
N PRO A 255 -12.08 1.75 5.74
CA PRO A 255 -11.95 3.18 5.46
C PRO A 255 -13.28 3.86 5.15
N VAL A 256 -14.28 3.15 4.65
CA VAL A 256 -15.61 3.70 4.36
C VAL A 256 -16.31 4.28 5.60
N ASP A 257 -15.98 3.78 6.80
CA ASP A 257 -16.56 4.23 8.07
C ASP A 257 -15.85 5.48 8.63
N PHE A 258 -14.72 5.86 8.03
CA PHE A 258 -13.88 6.97 8.50
C PHE A 258 -13.74 8.11 7.50
N VAL A 259 -13.98 7.86 6.22
CA VAL A 259 -13.71 8.83 5.15
C VAL A 259 -14.51 10.13 5.31
N SER A 260 -15.72 10.08 5.83
CA SER A 260 -16.55 11.27 6.11
C SER A 260 -15.97 12.16 7.23
N LYS A 261 -15.14 11.56 8.10
CA LYS A 261 -14.51 12.26 9.23
C LYS A 261 -13.24 13.03 8.83
N LEU A 262 -12.81 12.92 7.58
CA LEU A 262 -11.67 13.70 7.05
C LEU A 262 -11.99 15.19 6.89
N GLN A 263 -13.29 15.56 6.81
CA GLN A 263 -13.72 16.97 6.71
C GLN A 263 -13.12 17.80 7.87
N PRO A 264 -12.65 19.03 7.62
CA PRO A 264 -12.73 19.80 6.36
C PRO A 264 -11.50 19.63 5.43
N VAL A 265 -10.68 18.62 5.63
CA VAL A 265 -9.46 18.42 4.84
C VAL A 265 -9.83 18.01 3.41
N PRO A 266 -9.30 18.66 2.35
CA PRO A 266 -9.52 18.27 0.98
C PRO A 266 -9.12 16.82 0.72
N PHE A 267 -10.03 16.05 0.08
CA PHE A 267 -9.88 14.64 -0.20
C PHE A 267 -9.87 14.36 -1.71
N LEU A 268 -8.81 13.72 -2.20
CA LEU A 268 -8.68 13.31 -3.60
C LEU A 268 -8.63 11.79 -3.71
N VAL A 269 -9.53 11.24 -4.49
CA VAL A 269 -9.48 9.84 -4.94
C VAL A 269 -8.94 9.81 -6.36
N VAL A 270 -7.88 9.06 -6.60
CA VAL A 270 -7.38 8.67 -7.92
C VAL A 270 -7.65 7.18 -8.10
N HIS A 271 -8.25 6.77 -9.23
CA HIS A 271 -8.53 5.36 -9.45
C HIS A 271 -8.57 5.02 -10.93
N GLY A 272 -7.88 3.96 -11.31
CA GLY A 272 -7.88 3.44 -12.67
C GLY A 272 -9.19 2.72 -12.99
N THR A 273 -9.78 2.98 -14.19
CA THR A 273 -11.03 2.32 -14.59
C THR A 273 -10.86 0.85 -14.94
N GLN A 274 -9.62 0.42 -15.18
CA GLN A 274 -9.23 -0.98 -15.43
C GLN A 274 -8.32 -1.52 -14.32
N ASP A 275 -8.53 -1.05 -13.08
CA ASP A 275 -7.83 -1.57 -11.92
C ASP A 275 -8.30 -3.02 -11.67
N GLU A 276 -7.40 -3.96 -11.92
CA GLU A 276 -7.63 -5.41 -11.83
C GLU A 276 -7.45 -5.96 -10.41
N VAL A 277 -6.89 -5.14 -9.50
CA VAL A 277 -6.66 -5.51 -8.09
C VAL A 277 -7.77 -4.97 -7.21
N VAL A 278 -8.02 -3.66 -7.29
CA VAL A 278 -9.08 -2.98 -6.55
C VAL A 278 -10.07 -2.39 -7.54
N PRO A 279 -11.26 -2.97 -7.72
CA PRO A 279 -12.24 -2.45 -8.65
C PRO A 279 -12.56 -0.97 -8.40
N VAL A 280 -12.68 -0.16 -9.46
CA VAL A 280 -12.95 1.29 -9.39
C VAL A 280 -14.20 1.63 -8.57
N SER A 281 -15.16 0.71 -8.45
CA SER A 281 -16.33 0.85 -7.59
C SER A 281 -15.98 1.10 -6.11
N GLN A 282 -14.85 0.59 -5.64
CA GLN A 282 -14.37 0.81 -4.28
C GLN A 282 -13.95 2.28 -4.08
N GLY A 283 -13.21 2.87 -5.02
CA GLY A 283 -12.86 4.29 -5.00
C GLY A 283 -14.09 5.20 -5.11
N ARG A 284 -15.05 4.83 -5.97
CA ARG A 284 -16.34 5.55 -6.08
C ARG A 284 -17.11 5.52 -4.76
N MET A 285 -17.11 4.40 -4.05
CA MET A 285 -17.76 4.29 -2.73
C MET A 285 -17.12 5.24 -1.72
N LEU A 286 -15.79 5.29 -1.65
CA LEU A 286 -15.07 6.24 -0.78
C LEU A 286 -15.42 7.68 -1.14
N PHE A 287 -15.40 8.03 -2.43
CA PHE A 287 -15.78 9.36 -2.90
C PHE A 287 -17.23 9.72 -2.53
N GLN A 288 -18.18 8.81 -2.71
CA GLN A 288 -19.59 9.04 -2.35
C GLN A 288 -19.77 9.30 -0.86
N LYS A 289 -19.05 8.57 0.00
CA LYS A 289 -19.15 8.67 1.46
C LYS A 289 -18.37 9.83 2.06
N ALA A 290 -17.36 10.33 1.36
CA ALA A 290 -16.61 11.52 1.79
C ALA A 290 -17.48 12.77 1.76
N HIS A 291 -17.23 13.72 2.68
CA HIS A 291 -17.80 15.06 2.65
C HIS A 291 -16.91 16.02 1.82
N GLU A 292 -17.48 17.16 1.43
CA GLU A 292 -16.74 18.24 0.77
C GLU A 292 -15.67 18.86 1.72
N PRO A 293 -14.55 19.33 1.18
CA PRO A 293 -14.18 19.36 -0.24
C PRO A 293 -13.56 18.03 -0.72
N LYS A 294 -14.10 17.47 -1.80
CA LYS A 294 -13.65 16.20 -2.37
C LYS A 294 -13.51 16.24 -3.89
N THR A 295 -12.62 15.43 -4.43
CA THR A 295 -12.37 15.33 -5.88
C THR A 295 -12.15 13.87 -6.26
N LEU A 296 -12.64 13.47 -7.45
CA LEU A 296 -12.42 12.16 -8.02
C LEU A 296 -11.73 12.28 -9.38
N PHE A 297 -10.61 11.58 -9.55
CA PHE A 297 -9.96 11.34 -10.82
C PHE A 297 -10.13 9.89 -11.22
N GLU A 298 -11.12 9.61 -12.07
CA GLU A 298 -11.21 8.31 -12.74
C GLU A 298 -10.28 8.32 -13.95
N VAL A 299 -9.23 7.51 -13.87
CA VAL A 299 -8.20 7.44 -14.89
C VAL A 299 -8.62 6.41 -15.94
N LYS A 300 -9.04 6.87 -17.11
CA LYS A 300 -9.44 5.97 -18.20
C LYS A 300 -8.32 5.00 -18.54
N GLU A 301 -8.66 3.70 -18.59
CA GLU A 301 -7.71 2.61 -18.84
C GLU A 301 -6.54 2.52 -17.84
N GLY A 302 -6.60 3.23 -16.73
CA GLY A 302 -5.63 3.10 -15.63
C GLY A 302 -5.79 1.76 -14.95
N THR A 303 -4.67 1.13 -14.60
CA THR A 303 -4.58 -0.10 -13.79
C THR A 303 -4.14 0.23 -12.37
N HIS A 304 -4.03 -0.78 -11.51
CA HIS A 304 -3.67 -0.59 -10.09
C HIS A 304 -2.35 0.17 -9.85
N GLY A 305 -1.34 -0.04 -10.71
CA GLY A 305 -0.01 0.55 -10.51
C GLY A 305 0.33 1.73 -11.44
N ASN A 306 -0.55 2.10 -12.39
CA ASN A 306 -0.16 3.04 -13.45
C ASN A 306 -1.07 4.28 -13.59
N SER A 307 -2.08 4.45 -12.76
CA SER A 307 -3.06 5.55 -12.88
C SER A 307 -2.40 6.92 -13.03
N LEU A 308 -1.37 7.21 -12.23
CA LEU A 308 -0.69 8.50 -12.26
C LEU A 308 0.34 8.65 -13.40
N VAL A 309 0.69 7.58 -14.12
CA VAL A 309 1.64 7.64 -15.25
C VAL A 309 0.95 7.56 -16.62
N ARG A 310 -0.33 7.25 -16.66
CA ARG A 310 -1.13 7.25 -17.89
C ARG A 310 -1.12 8.63 -18.56
N ASP A 311 -1.35 8.63 -19.85
CA ASP A 311 -1.45 9.84 -20.70
C ASP A 311 -0.26 10.80 -20.48
N ASN A 312 0.95 10.22 -20.53
CA ASN A 312 2.21 10.93 -20.30
C ASN A 312 2.26 11.70 -18.97
N GLY A 313 1.59 11.16 -17.93
CA GLY A 313 1.56 11.77 -16.60
C GLY A 313 0.58 12.94 -16.47
N ALA A 314 -0.41 13.06 -17.35
CA ALA A 314 -1.41 14.14 -17.27
C ALA A 314 -2.10 14.19 -15.90
N TYR A 315 -2.35 13.03 -15.30
CA TYR A 315 -2.95 12.98 -13.95
C TYR A 315 -1.97 13.38 -12.83
N ARG A 316 -0.65 13.24 -13.03
CA ARG A 316 0.35 13.85 -12.11
C ARG A 316 0.26 15.37 -12.14
N ALA A 317 0.18 15.98 -13.31
CA ALA A 317 0.04 17.42 -13.46
C ALA A 317 -1.25 17.94 -12.80
N ARG A 318 -2.38 17.24 -12.99
CA ARG A 318 -3.66 17.56 -12.34
C ARG A 318 -3.57 17.44 -10.82
N MET A 319 -2.95 16.36 -10.31
CA MET A 319 -2.73 16.18 -8.87
C MET A 319 -1.84 17.28 -8.29
N LEU A 320 -0.76 17.68 -8.97
CA LEU A 320 0.09 18.79 -8.52
C LEU A 320 -0.68 20.10 -8.42
N SER A 321 -1.49 20.43 -9.44
CA SER A 321 -2.33 21.63 -9.40
C SER A 321 -3.34 21.59 -8.25
N TRP A 322 -3.95 20.44 -8.01
CA TRP A 322 -4.88 20.23 -6.91
C TRP A 322 -4.18 20.35 -5.54
N LEU A 323 -2.98 19.77 -5.37
CA LEU A 323 -2.17 19.89 -4.16
C LEU A 323 -1.77 21.34 -3.89
N GLU A 324 -1.35 22.07 -4.93
CA GLU A 324 -0.97 23.48 -4.79
C GLU A 324 -2.16 24.35 -4.35
N ALA A 325 -3.36 24.08 -4.84
CA ALA A 325 -4.57 24.75 -4.39
C ALA A 325 -4.88 24.42 -2.91
N SER A 326 -4.81 23.15 -2.53
CA SER A 326 -5.06 22.70 -1.14
C SER A 326 -4.05 23.26 -0.13
N LEU A 327 -2.82 23.51 -0.57
CA LEU A 327 -1.76 24.08 0.28
C LEU A 327 -1.83 25.62 0.43
N LYS A 328 -2.66 26.31 -0.35
CA LYS A 328 -2.88 27.78 -0.25
C LYS A 328 -3.94 28.15 0.75
N GLY A 329 -4.94 27.33 0.96
CA GLY A 329 -5.97 27.46 1.99
C GLY A 329 -5.45 27.05 3.36
#